data_e65484307356801d69d04ceb6873f279
#
_entry.id   e65484307356801d69d04ceb6873f279
#
_cell.length_a   1.000
_cell.length_b   1.000
_cell.length_c   1.000
_cell.angle_alpha   90.00
_cell.angle_beta   90.00
_cell.angle_gamma   90.00
#
_symmetry.space_group_name_H-M   'P 1'
#
loop_
_entity.id
_entity.type
_entity.pdbx_description
1 polymer ?
#
loop_
_entity_poly.entity_id
_entity_poly.type
_entity_poly.pdbx_seq_one_letter_code
_entity_poly.pdbx_strand_id
1 'polypeptide(L)'
;MSTPETDITERQDKAGLWVTDAELIRRLGVPEKKAREAIRMAEARAGFPKKQKLWGDRRYWPAVKAYFDNLYGANVAHRRDIA
;
A
#
# COMPACT_ATOMS: atom_id res chain seq x y z
N MET A 1 6.53 -5.39 -30.67
CA MET A 1 7.64 -5.14 -30.07
C MET A 1 7.46 -4.29 -28.84
N SER A 2 7.11 -3.12 -28.96
CA SER A 2 6.88 -2.31 -27.77
C SER A 2 5.70 -2.79 -26.95
N THR A 3 4.76 -3.43 -27.60
CA THR A 3 3.56 -3.86 -26.89
C THR A 3 3.85 -4.79 -25.72
N PRO A 4 4.62 -5.84 -25.90
CA PRO A 4 4.95 -6.70 -24.78
C PRO A 4 5.68 -5.96 -23.68
N GLU A 5 6.54 -5.06 -24.07
CA GLU A 5 7.25 -4.27 -23.07
C GLU A 5 6.31 -3.39 -22.30
N THR A 6 5.35 -2.82 -23.01
CA THR A 6 4.37 -1.98 -22.36
C THR A 6 3.58 -2.76 -21.34
N ASP A 7 3.19 -3.96 -21.69
CA ASP A 7 2.44 -4.79 -20.75
C ASP A 7 3.23 -5.08 -19.50
N ILE A 8 4.50 -5.39 -19.68
CA ILE A 8 5.35 -5.67 -18.54
C ILE A 8 5.47 -4.44 -17.66
N THR A 9 5.63 -3.29 -18.28
CA THR A 9 5.75 -2.05 -17.54
C THR A 9 4.48 -1.79 -16.74
N GLU A 10 3.34 -2.03 -17.33
CA GLU A 10 2.09 -1.82 -16.64
C GLU A 10 1.99 -2.70 -15.41
N ARG A 11 2.39 -3.94 -15.53
CA ARG A 11 2.35 -4.83 -14.39
C ARG A 11 3.28 -4.35 -13.29
N GLN A 12 4.45 -3.86 -13.67
CA GLN A 12 5.38 -3.32 -12.70
C GLN A 12 4.82 -2.09 -12.01
N ASP A 13 4.12 -1.26 -12.78
CA ASP A 13 3.50 -0.08 -12.19
C ASP A 13 2.46 -0.48 -11.18
N LYS A 14 1.67 -1.49 -11.50
CA LYS A 14 0.64 -1.93 -10.57
C LYS A 14 1.25 -2.51 -9.31
N ALA A 15 2.38 -3.15 -9.47
CA ALA A 15 3.08 -3.71 -8.32
C ALA A 15 4.12 -2.74 -7.80
N GLY A 16 4.10 -1.50 -8.28
CA GLY A 16 5.11 -0.53 -7.93
C GLY A 16 5.19 -0.25 -6.45
N LEU A 17 6.32 0.28 -6.07
CA LEU A 17 6.58 0.57 -4.67
C LEU A 17 5.89 1.85 -4.20
N TRP A 18 5.66 2.78 -5.11
CA TRP A 18 5.06 4.07 -4.76
C TRP A 18 3.67 4.15 -5.33
N VAL A 19 2.70 4.35 -4.47
CA VAL A 19 1.29 4.30 -4.87
C VAL A 19 0.59 5.60 -4.54
N THR A 20 -0.34 5.98 -5.42
CA THR A 20 -1.28 7.05 -5.11
C THR A 20 -2.34 6.50 -4.16
N ASP A 21 -3.10 7.40 -3.55
CA ASP A 21 -4.19 6.95 -2.71
C ASP A 21 -5.19 6.10 -3.48
N ALA A 22 -5.44 6.45 -4.73
CA ALA A 22 -6.37 5.65 -5.53
C ALA A 22 -5.85 4.23 -5.72
N GLU A 23 -4.56 4.10 -6.01
CA GLU A 23 -3.97 2.77 -6.16
C GLU A 23 -3.97 2.02 -4.83
N LEU A 24 -3.68 2.71 -3.75
CA LEU A 24 -3.67 2.10 -2.44
C LEU A 24 -5.05 1.55 -2.10
N ILE A 25 -6.08 2.34 -2.38
CA ILE A 25 -7.45 1.91 -2.11
C ILE A 25 -7.78 0.66 -2.90
N ARG A 26 -7.36 0.60 -4.16
CA ARG A 26 -7.62 -0.60 -4.95
C ARG A 26 -6.92 -1.81 -4.36
N ARG A 27 -5.71 -1.62 -3.85
CA ARG A 27 -4.96 -2.74 -3.27
C ARG A 27 -5.56 -3.21 -1.95
N LEU A 28 -6.22 -2.30 -1.23
CA LEU A 28 -6.86 -2.69 0.03
C LEU A 28 -8.06 -3.59 -0.22
N GLY A 29 -8.70 -3.47 -1.36
CA GLY A 29 -9.79 -4.36 -1.70
C GLY A 29 -11.07 -4.14 -0.92
N VAL A 30 -11.27 -2.95 -0.38
CA VAL A 30 -12.49 -2.62 0.35
C VAL A 30 -13.16 -1.42 -0.31
N PRO A 31 -14.43 -1.15 0.01
CA PRO A 31 -15.11 -0.01 -0.60
C PRO A 31 -14.33 1.28 -0.39
N GLU A 32 -14.38 2.15 -1.39
CA GLU A 32 -13.56 3.34 -1.38
C GLU A 32 -13.83 4.20 -0.16
N LYS A 33 -15.09 4.36 0.21
CA LYS A 33 -15.42 5.20 1.34
C LYS A 33 -14.77 4.69 2.62
N LYS A 34 -14.84 3.38 2.82
CA LYS A 34 -14.21 2.77 3.98
C LYS A 34 -12.70 2.92 3.94
N ALA A 35 -12.13 2.75 2.76
CA ALA A 35 -10.68 2.85 2.60
C ALA A 35 -10.21 4.26 2.91
N ARG A 36 -10.92 5.27 2.41
CA ARG A 36 -10.51 6.65 2.66
C ARG A 36 -10.59 6.99 4.14
N GLU A 37 -11.61 6.50 4.80
CA GLU A 37 -11.73 6.72 6.24
C GLU A 37 -10.58 6.06 6.99
N ALA A 38 -10.26 4.83 6.62
CA ALA A 38 -9.16 4.11 7.25
C ALA A 38 -7.82 4.83 7.04
N ILE A 39 -7.61 5.34 5.85
CA ILE A 39 -6.38 6.06 5.55
C ILE A 39 -6.30 7.33 6.41
N ARG A 40 -7.40 8.04 6.51
CA ARG A 40 -7.41 9.26 7.30
C ARG A 40 -7.10 8.98 8.76
N MET A 41 -7.66 7.91 9.29
CA MET A 41 -7.37 7.53 10.65
C MET A 41 -5.92 7.10 10.81
N ALA A 42 -5.40 6.38 9.84
CA ALA A 42 -4.03 5.91 9.89
C ALA A 42 -3.06 7.08 9.85
N GLU A 43 -3.37 8.10 9.07
CA GLU A 43 -2.49 9.26 8.98
C GLU A 43 -2.34 9.99 10.30
N ALA A 44 -3.34 9.86 11.16
CA ALA A 44 -3.28 10.50 12.47
C ALA A 44 -2.40 9.73 13.44
N ARG A 45 -1.95 8.55 13.06
CA ARG A 45 -1.15 7.72 13.94
C ARG A 45 0.30 7.71 13.48
N ALA A 46 1.18 7.48 14.44
CA ALA A 46 2.60 7.33 14.11
C ALA A 46 2.81 6.04 13.34
N GLY A 47 3.75 6.08 12.41
CA GLY A 47 4.14 4.88 11.67
C GLY A 47 3.49 4.71 10.32
N PHE A 48 2.42 5.42 10.03
CA PHE A 48 1.83 5.32 8.71
C PHE A 48 2.60 6.22 7.74
N PRO A 49 3.02 5.68 6.58
CA PRO A 49 3.84 6.46 5.66
C PRO A 49 3.07 7.63 5.06
N LYS A 50 3.74 8.75 4.96
CA LYS A 50 3.15 9.96 4.41
C LYS A 50 3.42 10.04 2.94
N LYS A 51 2.60 10.84 2.25
CA LYS A 51 2.84 11.09 0.84
C LYS A 51 4.13 11.85 0.66
N GLN A 52 4.89 11.47 -0.35
CA GLN A 52 6.16 12.11 -0.64
C GLN A 52 6.03 12.91 -1.93
N LYS A 53 6.26 14.20 -1.83
CA LYS A 53 6.15 15.07 -3.01
C LYS A 53 7.16 14.69 -4.06
N LEU A 54 8.31 14.19 -3.63
CA LEU A 54 9.34 13.77 -4.57
C LEU A 54 8.81 12.75 -5.56
N TRP A 55 7.87 11.93 -5.14
CA TRP A 55 7.32 10.86 -5.96
C TRP A 55 5.90 11.17 -6.40
N GLY A 56 5.53 12.46 -6.48
CA GLY A 56 4.20 12.84 -6.94
C GLY A 56 3.12 12.55 -5.94
N ASP A 57 3.38 12.83 -4.68
CA ASP A 57 2.41 12.63 -3.60
C ASP A 57 1.98 11.17 -3.51
N ARG A 58 2.96 10.29 -3.58
CA ARG A 58 2.72 8.87 -3.44
C ARG A 58 3.30 8.37 -2.13
N ARG A 59 2.74 7.25 -1.66
CA ARG A 59 3.21 6.61 -0.44
C ARG A 59 4.01 5.37 -0.77
N TYR A 60 4.94 5.04 0.09
CA TYR A 60 5.77 3.85 -0.09
C TYR A 60 4.94 2.63 0.28
N TRP A 61 4.56 1.85 -0.71
CA TRP A 61 3.64 0.73 -0.52
C TRP A 61 4.13 -0.31 0.49
N PRO A 62 5.41 -0.73 0.46
CA PRO A 62 5.84 -1.71 1.46
C PRO A 62 5.66 -1.22 2.89
N ALA A 63 5.83 0.08 3.13
CA ALA A 63 5.62 0.61 4.47
C ALA A 63 4.14 0.64 4.83
N VAL A 64 3.28 0.92 3.85
CA VAL A 64 1.84 0.88 4.07
C VAL A 64 1.43 -0.53 4.46
N LYS A 65 1.92 -1.50 3.70
CA LYS A 65 1.59 -2.89 3.95
C LYS A 65 2.08 -3.33 5.32
N ALA A 66 3.30 -2.95 5.67
CA ALA A 66 3.85 -3.30 6.96
C ALA A 66 3.04 -2.69 8.09
N TYR A 67 2.59 -1.46 7.90
CA TYR A 67 1.77 -0.82 8.93
C TYR A 67 0.52 -1.63 9.21
N PHE A 68 -0.18 -2.03 8.17
CA PHE A 68 -1.41 -2.79 8.35
C PHE A 68 -1.12 -4.21 8.84
N ASP A 69 -0.04 -4.81 8.39
CA ASP A 69 0.34 -6.13 8.88
C ASP A 69 0.57 -6.10 10.38
N ASN A 70 1.26 -5.08 10.84
CA ASN A 70 1.51 -4.95 12.27
C ASN A 70 0.23 -4.65 13.03
N LEU A 71 -0.60 -3.77 12.46
CA LEU A 71 -1.82 -3.36 13.13
C LEU A 71 -2.78 -4.53 13.31
N TYR A 72 -2.89 -5.38 12.31
CA TYR A 72 -3.85 -6.45 12.33
C TYR A 72 -3.23 -7.82 12.66
N GLY A 73 -1.96 -7.81 13.04
CA GLY A 73 -1.37 -9.01 13.61
C GLY A 73 -0.88 -10.04 12.63
N ALA A 74 -0.74 -9.69 11.35
CA ALA A 74 -0.26 -10.67 10.39
C ALA A 74 1.12 -11.19 10.74
N ASN A 75 2.01 -10.29 11.16
CA ASN A 75 3.35 -10.70 11.54
C ASN A 75 3.34 -11.52 12.82
N VAL A 76 2.48 -11.15 13.74
CA VAL A 76 2.38 -11.88 15.00
C VAL A 76 1.89 -13.29 14.74
N ALA A 77 0.86 -13.42 13.90
CA ALA A 77 0.33 -14.74 13.57
C ALA A 77 1.40 -15.60 12.93
N HIS A 78 2.18 -15.02 12.04
CA HIS A 78 3.24 -15.74 11.37
C HIS A 78 4.27 -16.23 12.36
N ARG A 79 4.64 -15.39 13.31
CA ARG A 79 5.61 -15.79 14.32
C ARG A 79 5.10 -16.92 15.17
N ARG A 80 3.82 -16.89 15.51
CA ARG A 80 3.24 -17.96 16.31
C ARG A 80 3.25 -19.27 15.55
N ASP A 81 3.02 -19.20 14.26
CA ASP A 81 3.07 -20.41 13.45
C ASP A 81 4.46 -21.03 13.52
N ILE A 82 5.48 -20.22 13.55
CA ILE A 82 6.83 -20.72 13.63
C ILE A 82 7.10 -21.32 15.01
N ALA A 83 6.63 -20.65 16.00
CA ALA A 83 6.85 -21.13 17.35
C ALA A 83 6.11 -22.41 17.60
#